data_686a88cd778b7d519f73bb6df1766d18
#
_entry.id   686a88cd778b7d519f73bb6df1766d18
#
_cell.length_a   1.000
_cell.length_b   1.000
_cell.length_c   1.000
_cell.angle_alpha   90.00
_cell.angle_beta   90.00
_cell.angle_gamma   90.00
#
_symmetry.space_group_name_H-M   'P 1'
#
loop_
_entity.id
_entity.type
_entity.pdbx_description
1 polymer ?
#
loop_
_entity_poly.entity_id
_entity_poly.type
_entity_poly.pdbx_seq_one_letter_code
_entity_poly.pdbx_strand_id
1 'polypeptide(L)' 'MREIKVNELKEGMTTAIDVFSPKGQLILKRHQAVSAFDIAKFGFYNIASVYV' A
#
# COMPACT_ATOMS: atom_id res chain seq x y z
N MET A 1 12.57 6.43 -3.37
CA MET A 1 11.59 5.49 -2.78
C MET A 1 11.64 5.60 -1.27
N ARG A 2 10.48 5.70 -0.65
CA ARG A 2 10.39 5.94 0.78
C ARG A 2 9.33 5.03 1.38
N GLU A 3 9.62 4.43 2.53
CA GLU A 3 8.65 3.62 3.25
C GLU A 3 7.69 4.51 4.05
N ILE A 4 6.40 4.25 3.91
CA ILE A 4 5.35 4.97 4.62
C ILE A 4 4.49 3.95 5.36
N LYS A 5 4.29 4.16 6.65
CA LYS A 5 3.38 3.31 7.43
C LYS A 5 1.96 3.52 6.94
N VAL A 6 1.16 2.45 6.91
CA VAL A 6 -0.20 2.52 6.40
C VAL A 6 -1.03 3.55 7.14
N ASN A 7 -0.84 3.70 8.46
CA ASN A 7 -1.58 4.69 9.22
C ASN A 7 -1.18 6.14 8.92
N GLU A 8 -0.11 6.34 8.15
CA GLU A 8 0.32 7.68 7.71
C GLU A 8 0.10 7.87 6.21
N LEU A 9 -0.39 6.84 5.54
CA LEU A 9 -0.61 6.87 4.10
C LEU A 9 -1.81 7.74 3.77
N LYS A 10 -1.70 8.53 2.69
CA LYS A 10 -2.77 9.43 2.26
C LYS A 10 -3.19 9.09 0.83
N GLU A 11 -4.46 9.31 0.54
CA GLU A 11 -4.98 9.12 -0.81
C GLU A 11 -4.18 9.95 -1.80
N GLY A 12 -3.95 9.36 -2.97
CA GLY A 12 -3.22 10.04 -4.04
C GLY A 12 -1.74 9.78 -4.04
N MET A 13 -1.17 9.24 -2.97
CA MET A 13 0.23 8.81 -2.99
C MET A 13 0.39 7.65 -3.97
N THR A 14 1.51 7.64 -4.70
CA THR A 14 1.75 6.65 -5.74
C THR A 14 2.75 5.60 -5.25
N THR A 15 2.39 4.33 -5.41
CA THR A 15 3.28 3.24 -5.01
C THR A 15 4.53 3.22 -5.88
N ALA A 16 5.68 2.95 -5.27
CA ALA A 16 6.95 2.82 -5.99
C ALA A 16 7.23 1.37 -6.38
N ILE A 17 6.72 0.41 -5.60
CA ILE A 17 6.87 -1.02 -5.87
C ILE A 17 5.54 -1.71 -5.60
N ASP A 18 5.43 -2.95 -6.08
CA ASP A 18 4.24 -3.76 -5.85
C ASP A 18 4.04 -3.99 -4.35
N VAL A 19 2.77 -3.98 -3.92
CA VAL A 19 2.41 -4.20 -2.52
C VAL A 19 1.89 -5.63 -2.39
N PHE A 20 2.56 -6.43 -1.56
CA PHE A 20 2.16 -7.81 -1.29
C PHE A 20 1.74 -7.97 0.16
N SER A 21 0.76 -8.84 0.38
CA SER A 21 0.39 -9.23 1.73
C SER A 21 1.48 -10.13 2.32
N PRO A 22 1.47 -10.33 3.64
CA PRO A 22 2.42 -11.28 4.26
C PRO A 22 2.33 -12.70 3.69
N LYS A 23 1.21 -13.04 3.08
CA LYS A 23 1.01 -14.35 2.45
C LYS A 23 1.45 -14.39 1.00
N GLY A 24 2.00 -13.29 0.48
CA GLY A 24 2.49 -13.22 -0.89
C GLY A 24 1.45 -12.88 -1.94
N GLN A 25 0.26 -12.46 -1.54
CA GLN A 25 -0.77 -12.03 -2.50
C GLN A 25 -0.47 -10.62 -2.98
N LEU A 26 -0.59 -10.38 -4.28
CA LEU A 26 -0.45 -9.04 -4.82
C LEU A 26 -1.71 -8.23 -4.48
N ILE A 27 -1.54 -7.15 -3.75
CA ILE A 27 -2.66 -6.32 -3.30
C ILE A 27 -2.80 -5.08 -4.17
N LEU A 28 -1.69 -4.47 -4.55
CA LEU A 28 -1.71 -3.29 -5.41
C LEU A 28 -0.41 -3.25 -6.20
N LYS A 29 -0.51 -2.99 -7.51
CA LYS A 29 0.67 -2.89 -8.37
C LYS A 29 1.39 -1.57 -8.14
N ARG A 30 2.68 -1.57 -8.48
CA ARG A 30 3.50 -0.34 -8.45
C ARG A 30 2.94 0.71 -9.39
N HIS A 31 3.30 1.96 -9.11
CA HIS A 31 2.96 3.12 -9.95
C HIS A 31 1.47 3.39 -10.03
N GLN A 32 0.74 3.03 -8.98
CA GLN A 32 -0.68 3.31 -8.89
C GLN A 32 -0.97 4.23 -7.71
N ALA A 33 -1.89 5.16 -7.92
CA ALA A 33 -2.34 6.04 -6.86
C ALA A 33 -3.17 5.26 -5.86
N VAL A 34 -2.90 5.46 -4.59
CA VAL A 34 -3.59 4.77 -3.51
C VAL A 34 -4.92 5.47 -3.23
N SER A 35 -6.01 4.71 -3.18
CA SER A 35 -7.32 5.22 -2.82
C SER A 35 -7.62 4.92 -1.36
N ALA A 36 -8.70 5.53 -0.83
CA ALA A 36 -9.15 5.21 0.52
C ALA A 36 -9.49 3.73 0.65
N PHE A 37 -10.07 3.15 -0.40
CA PHE A 37 -10.38 1.72 -0.43
C PHE A 37 -9.10 0.88 -0.32
N ASP A 38 -8.05 1.28 -1.03
CA ASP A 38 -6.77 0.57 -0.96
C ASP A 38 -6.19 0.63 0.44
N ILE A 39 -6.25 1.79 1.09
CA ILE A 39 -5.73 1.96 2.44
C ILE A 39 -6.47 1.02 3.41
N ALA A 40 -7.80 0.96 3.30
CA ALA A 40 -8.59 0.05 4.12
C ALA A 40 -8.22 -1.41 3.86
N LYS A 41 -7.98 -1.74 2.59
CA LYS A 41 -7.60 -3.09 2.18
C LYS A 41 -6.24 -3.47 2.75
N PHE A 42 -5.29 -2.53 2.78
CA PHE A 42 -3.98 -2.77 3.39
C PHE A 42 -4.12 -3.17 4.86
N GLY A 43 -4.99 -2.49 5.60
CA GLY A 43 -5.25 -2.85 6.99
C GLY A 43 -5.85 -4.24 7.11
N PHE A 44 -6.78 -4.57 6.23
CA PHE A 44 -7.43 -5.87 6.23
C PHE A 44 -6.42 -7.01 5.99
N TYR A 45 -5.43 -6.78 5.13
CA TYR A 45 -4.43 -7.79 4.80
C TYR A 45 -3.18 -7.72 5.69
N ASN A 46 -3.22 -6.94 6.76
CA ASN A 46 -2.12 -6.82 7.72
C ASN A 46 -0.84 -6.28 7.09
N ILE A 47 -0.97 -5.37 6.15
CA ILE A 47 0.17 -4.71 5.54
C ILE A 47 0.53 -3.53 6.43
N ALA A 48 1.75 -3.52 6.97
CA ALA A 48 2.17 -2.49 7.92
C ALA A 48 2.63 -1.21 7.21
N SER A 49 3.25 -1.32 6.03
CA SER A 49 3.80 -0.18 5.32
C SER A 49 3.85 -0.46 3.83
N VAL A 50 3.99 0.61 3.05
CA VAL A 50 4.17 0.52 1.60
C VAL A 50 5.29 1.49 1.20
N TYR A 51 5.82 1.34 -0.01
CA TYR A 51 6.85 2.22 -0.54
C TYR A 51 6.26 3.15 -1.59
N VAL A 52 6.58 4.43 -1.46
CA VAL A 52 6.13 5.48 -2.40
C VAL A 52 7.30 6.26 -2.95
#